data_f96ec62d55492fa8fd7b41bc60fc5674
#
_entry.id   f96ec62d55492fa8fd7b41bc60fc5674
#
_cell.length_a   1.000
_cell.length_b   1.000
_cell.length_c   1.000
_cell.angle_alpha   90.00
_cell.angle_beta   90.00
_cell.angle_gamma   90.00
#
_symmetry.space_group_name_H-M   'P 1'
#
loop_
_entity.id
_entity.type
_entity.pdbx_description
1 polymer ?
#
loop_
_entity_poly.entity_id
_entity_poly.type
_entity_poly.pdbx_seq_one_letter_code
_entity_poly.pdbx_strand_id
1 'polypeptide(L)'
;EFGVGPVALCPQDQSIEALFGRIGTAVSVSDEGQFNLFGAASAVMADYFDRVATVSSWMESHAMEPNTATRYTTSLFHALASLTLGQTPEVLQSMSAECITPGGLNEQFLTTCTDSGSHDTLKAGLDDILARLESNAGSTS
;
A
#
# COMPACT_ATOMS: atom_id res chain seq x y z
N GLU A 1 -16.61 8.68 -8.21
CA GLU A 1 -16.61 7.25 -7.87
C GLU A 1 -16.29 7.09 -6.40
N PHE A 2 -17.32 6.84 -5.59
CA PHE A 2 -17.17 6.46 -4.19
C PHE A 2 -17.11 4.92 -4.14
N GLY A 3 -16.16 4.33 -3.40
CA GLY A 3 -16.18 2.91 -3.12
C GLY A 3 -15.04 2.07 -3.71
N VAL A 4 -13.86 2.63 -3.86
CA VAL A 4 -12.67 1.89 -4.36
C VAL A 4 -11.76 1.38 -3.23
N GLY A 5 -11.97 1.83 -1.99
CA GLY A 5 -11.16 1.44 -0.84
C GLY A 5 -11.61 0.13 -0.18
N PRO A 6 -10.72 -0.52 0.57
CA PRO A 6 -11.09 -1.67 1.38
C PRO A 6 -11.97 -1.26 2.56
N VAL A 7 -12.94 -2.12 2.89
CA VAL A 7 -13.78 -2.00 4.11
C VAL A 7 -13.39 -3.15 5.04
N ALA A 8 -12.80 -2.82 6.17
CA ALA A 8 -12.44 -3.78 7.20
C ALA A 8 -13.63 -4.06 8.13
N LEU A 9 -13.92 -5.32 8.40
CA LEU A 9 -15.04 -5.76 9.23
C LEU A 9 -14.55 -6.69 10.36
N CYS A 10 -15.04 -6.45 11.56
CA CYS A 10 -14.84 -7.30 12.72
C CYS A 10 -16.05 -7.19 13.66
N PRO A 11 -16.63 -8.30 14.16
CA PRO A 11 -16.37 -9.67 13.75
C PRO A 11 -16.88 -9.98 12.33
N GLN A 12 -16.50 -11.13 11.81
CA GLN A 12 -16.97 -11.59 10.49
C GLN A 12 -18.49 -11.75 10.46
N ASP A 13 -19.16 -11.12 9.47
CA ASP A 13 -20.57 -11.24 9.20
C ASP A 13 -20.83 -11.25 7.69
N GLN A 14 -21.31 -12.37 7.17
CA GLN A 14 -21.52 -12.58 5.73
C GLN A 14 -22.53 -11.59 5.12
N SER A 15 -23.56 -11.18 5.88
CA SER A 15 -24.57 -10.24 5.39
C SER A 15 -24.01 -8.83 5.26
N ILE A 16 -23.23 -8.42 6.23
CA ILE A 16 -22.52 -7.12 6.23
C ILE A 16 -21.44 -7.10 5.14
N GLU A 17 -20.69 -8.19 5.03
CA GLU A 17 -19.67 -8.36 4.00
C GLU A 17 -20.26 -8.26 2.57
N ALA A 18 -21.40 -8.93 2.32
CA ALA A 18 -22.11 -8.84 1.05
C ALA A 18 -22.67 -7.43 0.78
N LEU A 19 -23.08 -6.69 1.82
CA LEU A 19 -23.56 -5.32 1.68
C LEU A 19 -22.40 -4.37 1.28
N PHE A 20 -21.30 -4.41 2.01
CA PHE A 20 -20.14 -3.54 1.75
C PHE A 20 -19.36 -3.96 0.49
N GLY A 21 -19.37 -5.24 0.13
CA GLY A 21 -18.80 -5.71 -1.13
C GLY A 21 -19.41 -5.11 -2.40
N ARG A 22 -20.60 -4.45 -2.26
CA ARG A 22 -21.24 -3.71 -3.38
C ARG A 22 -20.63 -2.33 -3.62
N ILE A 23 -19.89 -1.79 -2.65
CA ILE A 23 -19.31 -0.44 -2.71
C ILE A 23 -17.78 -0.43 -2.61
N GLY A 24 -17.15 -1.59 -2.38
CA GLY A 24 -15.69 -1.73 -2.28
C GLY A 24 -15.30 -3.17 -1.99
N THR A 25 -14.03 -3.38 -1.70
CA THR A 25 -13.53 -4.69 -1.26
C THR A 25 -13.79 -4.86 0.24
N ALA A 26 -14.74 -5.71 0.63
CA ALA A 26 -14.97 -6.05 2.03
C ALA A 26 -13.99 -7.14 2.46
N VAL A 27 -13.30 -6.91 3.57
CA VAL A 27 -12.35 -7.86 4.17
C VAL A 27 -12.69 -8.01 5.65
N SER A 28 -13.05 -9.21 6.07
CA SER A 28 -13.46 -9.49 7.45
C SER A 28 -12.48 -10.38 8.19
N VAL A 29 -12.37 -10.14 9.50
CA VAL A 29 -11.56 -10.92 10.43
C VAL A 29 -12.37 -11.31 11.66
N SER A 30 -11.91 -12.34 12.38
CA SER A 30 -12.64 -12.92 13.50
C SER A 30 -12.36 -12.23 14.84
N ASP A 31 -11.25 -11.53 14.98
CA ASP A 31 -10.83 -10.92 16.25
C ASP A 31 -10.23 -9.52 16.09
N GLU A 32 -10.23 -8.76 17.19
CA GLU A 32 -9.76 -7.36 17.21
C GLU A 32 -8.24 -7.24 16.99
N GLY A 33 -7.44 -8.22 17.38
CA GLY A 33 -6.01 -8.22 17.13
C GLY A 33 -5.71 -8.21 15.62
N GLN A 34 -6.41 -9.06 14.88
CA GLN A 34 -6.33 -9.04 13.40
C GLN A 34 -6.89 -7.74 12.80
N PHE A 35 -7.94 -7.17 13.40
CA PHE A 35 -8.48 -5.88 12.95
C PHE A 35 -7.48 -4.74 13.12
N ASN A 36 -6.68 -4.74 14.19
CA ASN A 36 -5.62 -3.74 14.41
C ASN A 36 -4.55 -3.78 13.30
N LEU A 37 -4.30 -4.94 12.69
CA LEU A 37 -3.38 -5.04 11.54
C LEU A 37 -3.86 -4.23 10.33
N PHE A 38 -5.18 -4.17 10.08
CA PHE A 38 -5.72 -3.30 9.02
C PHE A 38 -5.50 -1.82 9.33
N GLY A 39 -5.67 -1.43 10.60
CA GLY A 39 -5.36 -0.09 11.06
C GLY A 39 -3.91 0.29 10.83
N ALA A 40 -2.98 -0.58 11.24
CA ALA A 40 -1.54 -0.38 11.02
C ALA A 40 -1.21 -0.32 9.54
N ALA A 41 -1.70 -1.28 8.73
CA ALA A 41 -1.44 -1.32 7.29
C ALA A 41 -1.97 -0.07 6.56
N SER A 42 -3.09 0.51 6.98
CA SER A 42 -3.65 1.72 6.36
C SER A 42 -2.77 2.97 6.54
N ALA A 43 -1.84 2.97 7.48
CA ALA A 43 -0.92 4.09 7.70
C ALA A 43 0.04 4.34 6.53
N VAL A 44 0.20 3.38 5.61
CA VAL A 44 0.99 3.56 4.38
C VAL A 44 0.40 4.61 3.42
N MET A 45 -0.83 5.08 3.64
CA MET A 45 -1.47 6.04 2.74
C MET A 45 -0.68 7.34 2.57
N ALA A 46 -0.17 7.90 3.66
CA ALA A 46 0.61 9.13 3.61
C ALA A 46 1.94 8.92 2.86
N ASP A 47 2.65 7.84 3.14
CA ASP A 47 3.88 7.47 2.44
C ASP A 47 3.62 7.23 0.95
N TYR A 48 2.52 6.58 0.59
CA TYR A 48 2.14 6.40 -0.81
C TYR A 48 2.00 7.74 -1.56
N PHE A 49 1.25 8.69 -0.99
CA PHE A 49 1.07 10.00 -1.62
C PHE A 49 2.39 10.80 -1.69
N ASP A 50 3.21 10.70 -0.67
CA ASP A 50 4.53 11.35 -0.65
C ASP A 50 5.46 10.77 -1.72
N ARG A 51 5.47 9.46 -1.93
CA ARG A 51 6.22 8.81 -3.02
C ARG A 51 5.77 9.28 -4.40
N VAL A 52 4.45 9.36 -4.63
CA VAL A 52 3.90 9.88 -5.89
C VAL A 52 4.36 11.32 -6.12
N ALA A 53 4.25 12.17 -5.09
CA ALA A 53 4.70 13.56 -5.15
C ALA A 53 6.21 13.67 -5.39
N THR A 54 7.00 12.84 -4.69
CA THR A 54 8.47 12.80 -4.83
C THR A 54 8.89 12.47 -6.26
N VAL A 55 8.28 11.46 -6.89
CA VAL A 55 8.60 11.09 -8.27
C VAL A 55 8.22 12.22 -9.24
N SER A 56 7.07 12.86 -9.06
CA SER A 56 6.65 14.02 -9.87
C SER A 56 7.64 15.17 -9.74
N SER A 57 7.96 15.58 -8.51
CA SER A 57 8.90 16.67 -8.23
C SER A 57 10.32 16.39 -8.74
N TRP A 58 10.75 15.11 -8.68
CA TRP A 58 12.03 14.72 -9.26
C TRP A 58 12.05 14.93 -10.78
N MET A 59 10.98 14.58 -11.51
CA MET A 59 10.88 14.85 -12.95
C MET A 59 10.89 16.36 -13.23
N GLU A 60 10.21 17.15 -12.43
CA GLU A 60 10.19 18.62 -12.53
C GLU A 60 11.59 19.22 -12.34
N SER A 61 12.35 18.71 -11.39
CA SER A 61 13.75 19.15 -11.17
C SER A 61 14.68 18.85 -12.35
N HIS A 62 14.24 17.95 -13.26
CA HIS A 62 14.93 17.62 -14.53
C HIS A 62 14.26 18.27 -15.75
N ALA A 63 13.66 19.43 -15.55
CA ALA A 63 13.05 20.28 -16.58
C ALA A 63 11.79 19.69 -17.27
N MET A 64 11.11 18.73 -16.62
CA MET A 64 9.79 18.30 -17.06
C MET A 64 8.73 19.35 -16.68
N GLU A 65 7.76 19.60 -17.57
CA GLU A 65 6.63 20.50 -17.27
C GLU A 65 5.76 19.88 -16.15
N PRO A 66 5.38 20.64 -15.08
CA PRO A 66 4.75 20.09 -13.87
C PRO A 66 3.49 19.26 -14.12
N ASN A 67 2.55 19.71 -14.97
CA ASN A 67 1.35 18.94 -15.25
C ASN A 67 1.64 17.65 -16.01
N THR A 68 2.68 17.63 -16.84
CA THR A 68 3.13 16.43 -17.57
C THR A 68 3.76 15.43 -16.62
N ALA A 69 4.63 15.89 -15.70
CA ALA A 69 5.24 15.08 -14.66
C ALA A 69 4.17 14.42 -13.77
N THR A 70 3.25 15.23 -13.25
CA THR A 70 2.15 14.76 -12.39
C THR A 70 1.26 13.75 -13.11
N ARG A 71 0.84 14.04 -14.36
CA ARG A 71 -0.03 13.16 -15.13
C ARG A 71 0.64 11.82 -15.44
N TYR A 72 1.91 11.82 -15.81
CA TYR A 72 2.66 10.59 -16.05
C TYR A 72 2.79 9.77 -14.76
N THR A 73 3.24 10.40 -13.67
CA THR A 73 3.47 9.72 -12.40
C THR A 73 2.19 9.11 -11.84
N THR A 74 1.10 9.87 -11.80
CA THR A 74 -0.18 9.36 -11.29
C THR A 74 -0.73 8.22 -12.14
N SER A 75 -0.58 8.29 -13.48
CA SER A 75 -0.98 7.22 -14.38
C SER A 75 -0.14 5.95 -14.17
N LEU A 76 1.16 6.10 -13.95
CA LEU A 76 2.05 4.97 -13.66
C LEU A 76 1.65 4.27 -12.36
N PHE A 77 1.51 5.01 -11.26
CA PHE A 77 1.13 4.43 -9.96
C PHE A 77 -0.28 3.82 -9.98
N HIS A 78 -1.22 4.43 -10.70
CA HIS A 78 -2.54 3.85 -10.90
C HIS A 78 -2.48 2.51 -11.65
N ALA A 79 -1.69 2.42 -12.72
CA ALA A 79 -1.50 1.18 -13.47
C ALA A 79 -0.87 0.09 -12.59
N LEU A 80 0.17 0.41 -11.81
CA LEU A 80 0.80 -0.53 -10.90
C LEU A 80 -0.18 -1.03 -9.83
N ALA A 81 -0.93 -0.14 -9.18
CA ALA A 81 -1.94 -0.51 -8.20
C ALA A 81 -3.04 -1.40 -8.81
N SER A 82 -3.47 -1.10 -10.03
CA SER A 82 -4.49 -1.90 -10.73
C SER A 82 -4.03 -3.32 -11.04
N LEU A 83 -2.74 -3.51 -11.33
CA LEU A 83 -2.16 -4.83 -11.59
C LEU A 83 -2.10 -5.71 -10.33
N THR A 84 -2.03 -5.13 -9.15
CA THR A 84 -1.96 -5.87 -7.88
C THR A 84 -3.33 -6.24 -7.32
N LEU A 85 -4.40 -5.58 -7.78
CA LEU A 85 -5.75 -5.81 -7.25
C LEU A 85 -6.24 -7.22 -7.55
N GLY A 86 -6.63 -7.94 -6.50
CA GLY A 86 -7.16 -9.31 -6.59
C GLY A 86 -6.11 -10.40 -6.87
N GLN A 87 -4.82 -10.05 -6.83
CA GLN A 87 -3.76 -11.05 -6.98
C GLN A 87 -3.62 -11.93 -5.73
N THR A 88 -3.10 -13.14 -5.94
CA THR A 88 -2.76 -14.03 -4.83
C THR A 88 -1.43 -13.64 -4.18
N PRO A 89 -1.15 -14.07 -2.92
CA PRO A 89 0.13 -13.79 -2.27
C PRO A 89 1.34 -14.25 -3.09
N GLU A 90 1.26 -15.39 -3.76
CA GLU A 90 2.34 -15.96 -4.58
C GLU A 90 2.62 -15.07 -5.79
N VAL A 91 1.56 -14.58 -6.46
CA VAL A 91 1.68 -13.68 -7.60
C VAL A 91 2.30 -12.34 -7.15
N LEU A 92 1.83 -11.76 -6.05
CA LEU A 92 2.41 -10.52 -5.53
C LEU A 92 3.92 -10.64 -5.24
N GLN A 93 4.34 -11.79 -4.70
CA GLN A 93 5.77 -12.05 -4.43
C GLN A 93 6.60 -12.17 -5.71
N SER A 94 6.04 -12.73 -6.80
CA SER A 94 6.74 -12.91 -8.08
C SER A 94 6.79 -11.65 -8.94
N MET A 95 5.81 -10.74 -8.82
CA MET A 95 5.67 -9.56 -9.68
C MET A 95 6.93 -8.69 -9.74
N SER A 96 7.59 -8.49 -8.59
CA SER A 96 8.84 -7.73 -8.55
C SER A 96 9.93 -8.39 -9.39
N ALA A 97 10.12 -9.71 -9.25
CA ALA A 97 11.10 -10.47 -10.01
C ALA A 97 10.80 -10.47 -11.51
N GLU A 98 9.53 -10.53 -11.90
CA GLU A 98 9.10 -10.51 -13.30
C GLU A 98 9.39 -9.16 -13.99
N CYS A 99 9.44 -8.07 -13.23
CA CYS A 99 9.82 -6.74 -13.73
C CYS A 99 11.34 -6.56 -13.90
N ILE A 100 12.16 -7.47 -13.38
CA ILE A 100 13.61 -7.35 -13.39
C ILE A 100 14.19 -7.95 -14.67
N THR A 101 14.98 -7.15 -15.38
CA THR A 101 15.87 -7.61 -16.43
C THR A 101 17.31 -7.44 -15.93
N PRO A 102 18.18 -8.45 -16.04
CA PRO A 102 19.59 -8.33 -15.61
C PRO A 102 20.29 -7.11 -16.20
N GLY A 103 20.85 -6.27 -15.34
CA GLY A 103 21.46 -4.97 -15.72
C GLY A 103 20.44 -3.88 -16.07
N GLY A 104 19.15 -4.11 -15.88
CA GLY A 104 18.07 -3.17 -16.20
C GLY A 104 17.82 -2.11 -15.12
N LEU A 105 17.01 -1.08 -15.49
CA LEU A 105 16.69 0.05 -14.61
C LEU A 105 15.93 -0.37 -13.34
N ASN A 106 15.02 -1.34 -13.46
CA ASN A 106 14.24 -1.83 -12.33
C ASN A 106 15.12 -2.56 -11.32
N GLU A 107 16.08 -3.38 -11.78
CA GLU A 107 17.05 -4.04 -10.92
C GLU A 107 17.90 -3.02 -10.16
N GLN A 108 18.46 -2.04 -10.88
CA GLN A 108 19.29 -0.98 -10.29
C GLN A 108 18.52 -0.22 -9.21
N PHE A 109 17.30 0.21 -9.50
CA PHE A 109 16.49 0.99 -8.55
C PHE A 109 16.08 0.15 -7.34
N LEU A 110 15.63 -1.11 -7.55
CA LEU A 110 15.26 -2.00 -6.45
C LEU A 110 16.45 -2.30 -5.53
N THR A 111 17.64 -2.52 -6.10
CA THR A 111 18.87 -2.71 -5.32
C THR A 111 19.16 -1.49 -4.46
N THR A 112 19.08 -0.28 -5.02
CA THR A 112 19.24 0.96 -4.27
C THR A 112 18.29 1.07 -3.09
N CYS A 113 17.01 0.75 -3.29
CA CYS A 113 15.99 0.75 -2.23
C CYS A 113 16.27 -0.32 -1.16
N THR A 114 16.68 -1.50 -1.58
CA THR A 114 17.00 -2.61 -0.65
C THR A 114 18.22 -2.28 0.19
N ASP A 115 19.30 -1.81 -0.43
CA ASP A 115 20.55 -1.47 0.25
C ASP A 115 20.37 -0.29 1.22
N SER A 116 19.42 0.61 0.94
CA SER A 116 19.06 1.70 1.88
C SER A 116 18.20 1.24 3.06
N GLY A 117 17.79 -0.03 3.12
CA GLY A 117 16.93 -0.57 4.19
C GLY A 117 15.48 -0.08 4.13
N SER A 118 15.00 0.37 2.96
CA SER A 118 13.65 0.97 2.85
C SER A 118 12.54 0.01 3.24
N HIS A 119 12.67 -1.29 2.92
CA HIS A 119 11.68 -2.31 3.29
C HIS A 119 11.68 -2.61 4.79
N ASP A 120 12.84 -2.60 5.43
CA ASP A 120 12.94 -2.84 6.87
C ASP A 120 12.42 -1.64 7.66
N THR A 121 12.68 -0.41 7.16
CA THR A 121 12.09 0.82 7.71
C THR A 121 10.56 0.81 7.62
N LEU A 122 10.01 0.36 6.49
CA LEU A 122 8.56 0.22 6.33
C LEU A 122 7.98 -0.76 7.35
N LYS A 123 8.57 -1.95 7.49
CA LYS A 123 8.11 -2.96 8.48
C LYS A 123 8.18 -2.42 9.91
N ALA A 124 9.31 -1.83 10.29
CA ALA A 124 9.47 -1.25 11.63
C ALA A 124 8.41 -0.18 11.93
N GLY A 125 8.11 0.70 10.96
CA GLY A 125 7.05 1.69 11.11
C GLY A 125 5.66 1.09 11.28
N LEU A 126 5.35 -0.01 10.61
CA LEU A 126 4.09 -0.74 10.78
C LEU A 126 4.02 -1.41 12.16
N ASP A 127 5.12 -2.01 12.64
CA ASP A 127 5.20 -2.62 13.96
C ASP A 127 5.00 -1.58 15.08
N ASP A 128 5.60 -0.40 14.96
CA ASP A 128 5.43 0.70 15.92
C ASP A 128 3.96 1.18 15.99
N ILE A 129 3.28 1.27 14.85
CA ILE A 129 1.87 1.65 14.80
C ILE A 129 0.99 0.56 15.42
N LEU A 130 1.26 -0.70 15.12
CA LEU A 130 0.53 -1.83 15.70
C LEU A 130 0.65 -1.83 17.22
N ALA A 131 1.86 -1.71 17.75
CA ALA A 131 2.11 -1.63 19.20
C ALA A 131 1.34 -0.47 19.86
N ARG A 132 1.26 0.68 19.19
CA ARG A 132 0.46 1.82 19.66
C ARG A 132 -1.05 1.51 19.68
N LEU A 133 -1.58 0.83 18.68
CA LEU A 133 -3.00 0.45 18.63
C LEU A 133 -3.37 -0.53 19.74
N GLU A 134 -2.52 -1.54 19.95
CA GLU A 134 -2.71 -2.55 21.01
C GLU A 134 -2.65 -1.94 22.41
N SER A 135 -1.72 -1.00 22.64
CA SER A 135 -1.61 -0.32 23.94
C SER A 135 -2.84 0.54 24.26
N ASN A 136 -3.45 1.16 23.26
CA ASN A 136 -4.67 1.95 23.43
C ASN A 136 -5.89 1.07 23.72
N ALA A 137 -6.01 -0.10 23.10
CA ALA A 137 -7.08 -1.06 23.35
C ALA A 137 -7.05 -1.58 24.81
N GLY A 138 -5.87 -1.84 25.38
CA GLY A 138 -5.72 -2.24 26.78
C GLY A 138 -6.02 -1.18 27.82
N SER A 139 -6.11 0.08 27.42
CA SER A 139 -6.38 1.22 28.33
C SER A 139 -7.87 1.55 28.49
N THR A 140 -8.75 0.89 27.75
CA THR A 140 -10.20 1.19 27.68
C THR A 140 -11.08 0.12 28.36
N SER A 141 -10.45 -0.85 29.06
CA SER A 141 -11.09 -1.96 29.76
C SER A 141 -11.23 -1.72 31.25
#